data_3ea283c28eb539b25d3c2d6c7640aacb
#
_entry.id   3ea283c28eb539b25d3c2d6c7640aacb
#
_cell.length_a   1.000
_cell.length_b   1.000
_cell.length_c   1.000
_cell.angle_alpha   90.00
_cell.angle_beta   90.00
_cell.angle_gamma   90.00
#
_symmetry.space_group_name_H-M   'P 1'
#
loop_
_entity.id
_entity.type
_entity.pdbx_description
1 polymer ?
#
loop_
_entity_poly.entity_id
_entity_poly.type
_entity_poly.pdbx_seq_one_letter_code
_entity_poly.pdbx_strand_id
1 'polypeptide(L)'
;QQKTQESLASMQQRTQESLTSMQKETERFQQKTQETVDKLTNSINFGFGRVRNSIGHIIEMVLLPGLSTKINALGHIFTKASYGNVFKRADGSALAEIDLYLENGHEVMVVEAKTLFEEKDVTALLERVQKLRKDETLTGVKNKTIYAAAAGVNFTREARRIIEEKGIYSVEVNEENDRIKVQKISIDQAGKW
;
A
#
# COMPACT_ATOMS: atom_id res chain seq x y z
N GLN A 1 -42.91 57.27 -32.97
CA GLN A 1 -41.52 57.03 -32.45
C GLN A 1 -41.51 56.67 -30.97
N GLN A 2 -42.27 57.32 -30.09
CA GLN A 2 -42.26 57.07 -28.66
C GLN A 2 -42.71 55.64 -28.29
N LYS A 3 -43.81 55.12 -28.88
CA LYS A 3 -44.29 53.73 -28.65
C LYS A 3 -43.29 52.67 -29.09
N THR A 4 -42.45 52.91 -30.08
CA THR A 4 -41.44 51.98 -30.56
C THR A 4 -40.28 51.91 -29.58
N GLN A 5 -39.86 53.01 -28.96
CA GLN A 5 -38.83 53.08 -27.93
C GLN A 5 -39.25 52.40 -26.66
N GLU A 6 -40.48 52.59 -26.19
CA GLU A 6 -41.03 51.94 -25.02
C GLU A 6 -41.12 50.40 -25.21
N SER A 7 -41.54 49.94 -26.40
CA SER A 7 -41.53 48.50 -26.74
C SER A 7 -40.13 47.92 -26.76
N LEU A 8 -39.13 48.60 -27.30
CA LEU A 8 -37.75 48.17 -27.33
C LEU A 8 -37.16 48.04 -25.91
N ALA A 9 -37.41 49.04 -25.07
CA ALA A 9 -36.93 49.02 -23.68
C ALA A 9 -37.55 47.87 -22.89
N SER A 10 -38.84 47.57 -23.06
CA SER A 10 -39.49 46.44 -22.38
C SER A 10 -38.96 45.08 -22.87
N MET A 11 -38.63 44.97 -24.17
CA MET A 11 -38.04 43.74 -24.70
C MET A 11 -36.60 43.54 -24.18
N GLN A 12 -35.81 44.61 -24.11
CA GLN A 12 -34.47 44.54 -23.51
C GLN A 12 -34.51 44.10 -22.03
N GLN A 13 -35.41 44.65 -21.25
CA GLN A 13 -35.58 44.30 -19.85
C GLN A 13 -35.94 42.81 -19.68
N ARG A 14 -36.93 42.31 -20.46
CA ARG A 14 -37.31 40.89 -20.44
C ARG A 14 -36.15 39.97 -20.82
N THR A 15 -35.36 40.35 -21.82
CA THR A 15 -34.21 39.58 -22.25
C THR A 15 -33.15 39.54 -21.15
N GLN A 16 -32.89 40.64 -20.47
CA GLN A 16 -31.96 40.72 -19.34
C GLN A 16 -32.39 39.89 -18.15
N GLU A 17 -33.68 39.93 -17.81
CA GLU A 17 -34.25 39.12 -16.74
C GLU A 17 -34.15 37.63 -17.07
N SER A 18 -34.43 37.23 -18.32
CA SER A 18 -34.27 35.85 -18.79
C SER A 18 -32.81 35.36 -18.72
N LEU A 19 -31.86 36.19 -19.19
CA LEU A 19 -30.43 35.87 -19.11
C LEU A 19 -29.96 35.67 -17.66
N THR A 20 -30.38 36.56 -16.78
CA THR A 20 -30.04 36.47 -15.34
C THR A 20 -30.61 35.20 -14.70
N SER A 21 -31.86 34.82 -15.07
CA SER A 21 -32.46 33.58 -14.63
C SER A 21 -31.70 32.34 -15.12
N MET A 22 -31.35 32.32 -16.40
CA MET A 22 -30.57 31.21 -16.99
C MET A 22 -29.17 31.10 -16.37
N GLN A 23 -28.51 32.21 -16.07
CA GLN A 23 -27.22 32.21 -15.40
C GLN A 23 -27.34 31.56 -14.01
N LYS A 24 -28.32 31.98 -13.21
CA LYS A 24 -28.56 31.39 -11.88
C LYS A 24 -28.87 29.87 -11.92
N GLU A 25 -29.63 29.46 -12.94
CA GLU A 25 -29.95 28.06 -13.13
C GLU A 25 -28.72 27.23 -13.53
N THR A 26 -27.89 27.79 -14.42
CA THR A 26 -26.61 27.17 -14.82
C THR A 26 -25.65 27.03 -13.63
N GLU A 27 -25.50 28.08 -12.82
CA GLU A 27 -24.67 28.02 -11.61
C GLU A 27 -25.15 26.96 -10.64
N ARG A 28 -26.48 26.88 -10.41
CA ARG A 28 -27.08 25.82 -9.54
C ARG A 28 -26.81 24.40 -10.09
N PHE A 29 -26.91 24.25 -11.41
CA PHE A 29 -26.65 22.96 -12.04
C PHE A 29 -25.17 22.58 -11.94
N GLN A 30 -24.26 23.52 -12.17
CA GLN A 30 -22.82 23.29 -12.00
C GLN A 30 -22.47 22.89 -10.55
N GLN A 31 -23.04 23.59 -9.57
CA GLN A 31 -22.82 23.28 -8.17
C GLN A 31 -23.30 21.86 -7.81
N LYS A 32 -24.52 21.49 -8.23
CA LYS A 32 -25.04 20.14 -8.00
C LYS A 32 -24.23 19.05 -8.68
N THR A 33 -23.72 19.34 -9.88
CA THR A 33 -22.87 18.41 -10.63
C THR A 33 -21.56 18.20 -9.88
N GLN A 34 -20.91 19.28 -9.40
CA GLN A 34 -19.69 19.19 -8.63
C GLN A 34 -19.88 18.38 -7.32
N GLU A 35 -20.95 18.67 -6.57
CA GLU A 35 -21.27 17.89 -5.35
C GLU A 35 -21.48 16.40 -5.63
N THR A 36 -22.09 16.07 -6.78
CA THR A 36 -22.31 14.68 -7.19
C THR A 36 -20.99 13.99 -7.55
N VAL A 37 -20.11 14.69 -8.30
CA VAL A 37 -18.76 14.19 -8.64
C VAL A 37 -17.93 13.95 -7.38
N ASP A 38 -17.95 14.87 -6.44
CA ASP A 38 -17.22 14.73 -5.17
C ASP A 38 -17.71 13.53 -4.35
N LYS A 39 -19.04 13.34 -4.26
CA LYS A 39 -19.63 12.18 -3.58
C LYS A 39 -19.26 10.86 -4.25
N LEU A 40 -19.30 10.80 -5.58
CA LEU A 40 -18.89 9.62 -6.35
C LEU A 40 -17.41 9.32 -6.14
N THR A 41 -16.55 10.32 -6.23
CA THR A 41 -15.10 10.19 -6.03
C THR A 41 -14.80 9.65 -4.64
N ASN A 42 -15.45 10.19 -3.61
CA ASN A 42 -15.28 9.72 -2.23
C ASN A 42 -15.79 8.28 -2.05
N SER A 43 -16.93 7.92 -2.65
CA SER A 43 -17.48 6.56 -2.59
C SER A 43 -16.59 5.55 -3.30
N ILE A 44 -16.04 5.91 -4.45
CA ILE A 44 -15.08 5.09 -5.20
C ILE A 44 -13.81 4.88 -4.37
N ASN A 45 -13.22 5.93 -3.83
CA ASN A 45 -12.01 5.85 -3.01
C ASN A 45 -12.22 5.00 -1.76
N PHE A 46 -13.37 5.13 -1.10
CA PHE A 46 -13.75 4.29 0.05
C PHE A 46 -13.94 2.82 -0.35
N GLY A 47 -14.62 2.56 -1.48
CA GLY A 47 -14.81 1.21 -2.01
C GLY A 47 -13.48 0.53 -2.37
N PHE A 48 -12.60 1.23 -3.08
CA PHE A 48 -11.27 0.72 -3.40
C PHE A 48 -10.40 0.49 -2.16
N GLY A 49 -10.49 1.37 -1.15
CA GLY A 49 -9.79 1.18 0.13
C GLY A 49 -10.20 -0.13 0.82
N ARG A 50 -11.51 -0.43 0.86
CA ARG A 50 -12.02 -1.68 1.44
C ARG A 50 -11.58 -2.91 0.66
N VAL A 51 -11.64 -2.86 -0.68
CA VAL A 51 -11.20 -3.95 -1.55
C VAL A 51 -9.70 -4.20 -1.37
N ARG A 52 -8.88 -3.14 -1.34
CA ARG A 52 -7.44 -3.24 -1.14
C ARG A 52 -7.08 -3.88 0.21
N ASN A 53 -7.77 -3.51 1.28
CA ASN A 53 -7.57 -4.11 2.60
C ASN A 53 -8.00 -5.58 2.63
N SER A 54 -9.13 -5.93 1.98
CA SER A 54 -9.58 -7.32 1.90
C SER A 54 -8.63 -8.19 1.08
N ILE A 55 -8.10 -7.67 -0.03
CA ILE A 55 -7.11 -8.39 -0.85
C ILE A 55 -5.77 -8.51 -0.09
N GLY A 56 -5.35 -7.48 0.66
CA GLY A 56 -4.19 -7.56 1.55
C GLY A 56 -4.32 -8.72 2.52
N HIS A 57 -5.45 -8.85 3.17
CA HIS A 57 -5.72 -9.94 4.10
C HIS A 57 -5.74 -11.33 3.43
N ILE A 58 -6.27 -11.42 2.20
CA ILE A 58 -6.23 -12.67 1.41
C ILE A 58 -4.78 -13.03 1.06
N ILE A 59 -3.96 -12.07 0.67
CA ILE A 59 -2.53 -12.29 0.39
C ILE A 59 -1.80 -12.82 1.61
N GLU A 60 -2.03 -12.22 2.78
CA GLU A 60 -1.49 -12.71 4.04
C GLU A 60 -1.92 -14.16 4.32
N MET A 61 -3.21 -14.47 4.15
CA MET A 61 -3.75 -15.81 4.42
C MET A 61 -3.31 -16.89 3.41
N VAL A 62 -3.11 -16.53 2.15
CA VAL A 62 -2.82 -17.48 1.07
C VAL A 62 -1.32 -17.59 0.79
N LEU A 63 -0.60 -16.47 0.79
CA LEU A 63 0.83 -16.45 0.47
C LEU A 63 1.71 -16.92 1.61
N LEU A 64 1.42 -16.45 2.82
CA LEU A 64 2.34 -16.63 3.93
C LEU A 64 2.50 -18.10 4.37
N PRO A 65 1.48 -18.97 4.38
CA PRO A 65 1.67 -20.36 4.81
C PRO A 65 2.65 -21.18 3.95
N GLY A 66 2.69 -20.90 2.64
CA GLY A 66 3.63 -21.59 1.73
C GLY A 66 5.01 -20.93 1.61
N LEU A 67 5.16 -19.73 2.16
CA LEU A 67 6.33 -18.90 1.95
C LEU A 67 7.57 -19.43 2.69
N SER A 68 7.42 -19.89 3.93
CA SER A 68 8.52 -20.42 4.71
C SER A 68 9.19 -21.61 4.01
N THR A 69 8.41 -22.53 3.44
CA THR A 69 8.93 -23.67 2.68
C THR A 69 9.72 -23.23 1.45
N LYS A 70 9.25 -22.20 0.74
CA LYS A 70 9.93 -21.69 -0.46
C LYS A 70 11.19 -20.91 -0.13
N ILE A 71 11.19 -20.15 0.96
CA ILE A 71 12.37 -19.44 1.46
C ILE A 71 13.40 -20.43 1.94
N ASN A 72 12.98 -21.50 2.63
CA ASN A 72 13.90 -22.57 3.03
C ASN A 72 14.56 -23.26 1.83
N ALA A 73 13.86 -23.35 0.70
CA ALA A 73 14.42 -23.88 -0.54
C ALA A 73 15.52 -22.99 -1.16
N LEU A 74 15.68 -21.74 -0.69
CA LEU A 74 16.77 -20.84 -1.07
C LEU A 74 18.04 -21.01 -0.22
N GLY A 75 18.03 -21.96 0.73
CA GLY A 75 19.17 -22.26 1.60
C GLY A 75 19.00 -21.79 3.05
N HIS A 76 17.90 -21.13 3.39
CA HIS A 76 17.56 -20.84 4.78
C HIS A 76 16.89 -22.05 5.44
N ILE A 77 17.06 -22.20 6.76
CA ILE A 77 16.44 -23.28 7.54
C ILE A 77 15.67 -22.62 8.68
N PHE A 78 14.57 -21.92 8.35
CA PHE A 78 13.70 -21.37 9.37
C PHE A 78 12.83 -22.47 9.99
N THR A 79 12.86 -22.57 11.31
CA THR A 79 12.13 -23.58 12.09
C THR A 79 10.90 -23.03 12.79
N LYS A 80 10.76 -21.69 12.82
CA LYS A 80 9.62 -20.99 13.42
C LYS A 80 9.08 -19.95 12.47
N ALA A 81 7.76 -19.92 12.34
CA ALA A 81 7.02 -18.90 11.61
C ALA A 81 5.95 -18.32 12.52
N SER A 82 5.84 -17.01 12.55
CA SER A 82 4.83 -16.29 13.32
C SER A 82 4.21 -15.18 12.46
N TYR A 83 2.89 -15.07 12.50
CA TYR A 83 2.10 -14.15 11.67
C TYR A 83 1.57 -13.00 12.51
N GLY A 84 1.48 -11.80 11.91
CA GLY A 84 0.90 -10.62 12.55
C GLY A 84 1.59 -10.24 13.86
N ASN A 85 2.93 -10.24 13.88
CA ASN A 85 3.69 -9.99 15.09
C ASN A 85 3.75 -8.49 15.40
N VAL A 86 3.37 -8.13 16.61
CA VAL A 86 3.57 -6.78 17.15
C VAL A 86 4.69 -6.81 18.17
N PHE A 87 5.86 -6.31 17.79
CA PHE A 87 6.98 -6.09 18.71
C PHE A 87 6.71 -4.83 19.52
N LYS A 88 6.93 -4.91 20.83
CA LYS A 88 6.70 -3.81 21.77
C LYS A 88 7.99 -3.43 22.47
N ARG A 89 8.12 -2.14 22.81
CA ARG A 89 9.18 -1.66 23.71
C ARG A 89 8.86 -2.01 25.16
N ALA A 90 9.83 -1.81 26.02
CA ALA A 90 9.67 -2.04 27.46
C ALA A 90 8.55 -1.22 28.10
N ASP A 91 8.24 -0.05 27.54
CA ASP A 91 7.13 0.83 27.97
C ASP A 91 5.75 0.38 27.45
N GLY A 92 5.69 -0.73 26.70
CA GLY A 92 4.47 -1.29 26.11
C GLY A 92 4.06 -0.66 24.77
N SER A 93 4.73 0.39 24.30
CA SER A 93 4.46 1.00 23.01
C SER A 93 4.85 0.08 21.85
N ALA A 94 4.12 0.14 20.72
CA ALA A 94 4.47 -0.63 19.53
C ALA A 94 5.80 -0.16 18.93
N LEU A 95 6.71 -1.08 18.72
CA LEU A 95 7.98 -0.85 18.03
C LEU A 95 7.86 -1.09 16.53
N ALA A 96 7.35 -2.25 16.17
CA ALA A 96 7.14 -2.68 14.78
C ALA A 96 6.02 -3.71 14.71
N GLU A 97 5.23 -3.65 13.63
CA GLU A 97 4.29 -4.67 13.23
C GLU A 97 4.83 -5.37 11.98
N ILE A 98 4.79 -6.70 11.96
CA ILE A 98 5.40 -7.55 10.93
C ILE A 98 4.41 -8.62 10.51
N ASP A 99 4.10 -8.68 9.23
CA ASP A 99 3.10 -9.60 8.68
C ASP A 99 3.53 -11.07 8.83
N LEU A 100 4.80 -11.38 8.52
CA LEU A 100 5.40 -12.70 8.78
C LEU A 100 6.81 -12.55 9.33
N TYR A 101 7.07 -13.22 10.41
CA TYR A 101 8.37 -13.31 11.05
C TYR A 101 8.85 -14.78 11.04
N LEU A 102 9.96 -15.03 10.36
CA LEU A 102 10.61 -16.34 10.30
C LEU A 102 11.87 -16.33 11.14
N GLU A 103 12.13 -17.41 11.85
CA GLU A 103 13.23 -17.47 12.81
C GLU A 103 13.86 -18.86 12.88
N ASN A 104 15.17 -18.88 13.08
CA ASN A 104 15.94 -20.01 13.58
C ASN A 104 16.94 -19.55 14.65
N GLY A 105 17.87 -20.41 15.04
CA GLY A 105 18.88 -20.07 16.05
C GLY A 105 19.78 -18.88 15.69
N HIS A 106 19.99 -18.61 14.40
CA HIS A 106 21.02 -17.68 13.91
C HIS A 106 20.46 -16.58 13.00
N GLU A 107 19.27 -16.76 12.45
CA GLU A 107 18.70 -15.90 11.43
C GLU A 107 17.25 -15.55 11.75
N VAL A 108 16.87 -14.38 11.26
CA VAL A 108 15.50 -13.87 11.26
C VAL A 108 15.19 -13.35 9.86
N MET A 109 13.99 -13.58 9.38
CA MET A 109 13.49 -12.90 8.18
C MET A 109 12.21 -12.15 8.52
N VAL A 110 12.20 -10.86 8.18
CA VAL A 110 11.06 -9.95 8.30
C VAL A 110 10.40 -9.87 6.93
N VAL A 111 9.15 -10.27 6.84
CA VAL A 111 8.37 -10.23 5.61
C VAL A 111 7.23 -9.24 5.75
N GLU A 112 7.10 -8.35 4.79
CA GLU A 112 5.95 -7.46 4.60
C GLU A 112 5.16 -7.90 3.39
N ALA A 113 3.84 -7.92 3.50
CA ALA A 113 2.92 -8.34 2.44
C ALA A 113 2.07 -7.17 1.94
N LYS A 114 2.02 -6.96 0.62
CA LYS A 114 1.21 -5.91 -0.02
C LYS A 114 0.62 -6.39 -1.34
N THR A 115 -0.56 -5.86 -1.72
CA THR A 115 -1.11 -6.06 -3.07
C THR A 115 -0.26 -5.38 -4.13
N LEU A 116 0.21 -4.18 -3.82
CA LEU A 116 1.12 -3.38 -4.64
C LEU A 116 2.21 -2.83 -3.74
N PHE A 117 3.46 -3.17 -4.03
CA PHE A 117 4.64 -2.62 -3.39
C PHE A 117 5.09 -1.35 -4.12
N GLU A 118 5.13 -0.26 -3.39
CA GLU A 118 5.69 1.02 -3.82
C GLU A 118 7.01 1.30 -3.08
N GLU A 119 7.77 2.28 -3.55
CA GLU A 119 9.04 2.71 -2.92
C GLU A 119 8.89 2.97 -1.41
N LYS A 120 7.81 3.66 -1.02
CA LYS A 120 7.54 3.96 0.40
C LYS A 120 7.38 2.69 1.26
N ASP A 121 6.83 1.61 0.69
CA ASP A 121 6.63 0.35 1.41
C ASP A 121 7.95 -0.38 1.64
N VAL A 122 8.86 -0.33 0.66
CA VAL A 122 10.23 -0.85 0.81
C VAL A 122 10.99 -0.08 1.88
N THR A 123 10.87 1.24 1.87
CA THR A 123 11.48 2.11 2.88
C THR A 123 10.94 1.78 4.28
N ALA A 124 9.63 1.63 4.42
CA ALA A 124 8.99 1.26 5.68
C ALA A 124 9.44 -0.12 6.19
N LEU A 125 9.59 -1.11 5.29
CA LEU A 125 10.13 -2.43 5.63
C LEU A 125 11.55 -2.31 6.20
N LEU A 126 12.44 -1.56 5.54
CA LEU A 126 13.81 -1.35 6.01
C LEU A 126 13.86 -0.61 7.35
N GLU A 127 12.99 0.37 7.56
CA GLU A 127 12.87 1.06 8.86
C GLU A 127 12.45 0.10 9.98
N ARG A 128 11.52 -0.82 9.72
CA ARG A 128 11.14 -1.85 10.71
C ARG A 128 12.31 -2.75 11.05
N VAL A 129 13.04 -3.22 10.05
CA VAL A 129 14.27 -4.01 10.25
C VAL A 129 15.28 -3.26 11.12
N GLN A 130 15.53 -1.98 10.83
CA GLN A 130 16.43 -1.15 11.63
C GLN A 130 15.95 -0.93 13.06
N LYS A 131 14.63 -0.74 13.28
CA LYS A 131 14.05 -0.63 14.61
C LYS A 131 14.29 -1.90 15.42
N LEU A 132 14.04 -3.08 14.82
CA LEU A 132 14.30 -4.37 15.48
C LEU A 132 15.77 -4.56 15.84
N ARG A 133 16.68 -4.12 14.96
CA ARG A 133 18.13 -4.23 15.19
C ARG A 133 18.62 -3.33 16.31
N LYS A 134 18.09 -2.11 16.40
CA LYS A 134 18.53 -1.10 17.36
C LYS A 134 17.93 -1.25 18.75
N ASP A 135 16.83 -1.97 18.88
CA ASP A 135 16.16 -2.12 20.17
C ASP A 135 16.89 -3.14 21.06
N GLU A 136 17.48 -2.65 22.13
CA GLU A 136 18.28 -3.46 23.06
C GLU A 136 17.43 -4.43 23.90
N THR A 137 16.14 -4.18 24.00
CA THR A 137 15.23 -5.04 24.78
C THR A 137 14.87 -6.32 24.06
N LEU A 138 15.04 -6.35 22.73
CA LEU A 138 14.79 -7.52 21.88
C LEU A 138 15.99 -8.47 21.83
N THR A 139 16.35 -9.04 22.98
CA THR A 139 17.51 -9.94 23.11
C THR A 139 17.48 -11.13 22.14
N GLY A 140 16.28 -11.61 21.76
CA GLY A 140 16.09 -12.73 20.83
C GLY A 140 16.47 -12.40 19.37
N VAL A 141 16.63 -11.13 19.01
CA VAL A 141 16.97 -10.68 17.65
C VAL A 141 18.41 -10.13 17.59
N LYS A 142 18.94 -9.64 18.71
CA LYS A 142 20.20 -8.87 18.79
C LYS A 142 21.41 -9.58 18.16
N ASN A 143 21.52 -10.89 18.31
CA ASN A 143 22.66 -11.67 17.85
C ASN A 143 22.38 -12.48 16.56
N LYS A 144 21.26 -12.21 15.89
CA LYS A 144 20.86 -12.90 14.66
C LYS A 144 21.07 -12.04 13.44
N THR A 145 21.35 -12.66 12.32
CA THR A 145 21.30 -11.99 11.03
C THR A 145 19.84 -11.73 10.66
N ILE A 146 19.49 -10.49 10.32
CA ILE A 146 18.16 -10.15 9.87
C ILE A 146 18.16 -10.07 8.34
N TYR A 147 17.21 -10.73 7.71
CA TYR A 147 16.89 -10.61 6.31
C TYR A 147 15.55 -9.92 6.15
N ALA A 148 15.34 -9.28 5.00
CA ALA A 148 14.07 -8.65 4.64
C ALA A 148 13.49 -9.32 3.39
N ALA A 149 12.17 -9.45 3.34
CA ALA A 149 11.44 -9.94 2.18
C ALA A 149 10.18 -9.09 1.92
N ALA A 150 9.97 -8.75 0.67
CA ALA A 150 8.78 -8.08 0.18
C ALA A 150 7.90 -9.10 -0.56
N ALA A 151 6.69 -9.37 -0.05
CA ALA A 151 5.74 -10.30 -0.66
C ALA A 151 4.58 -9.52 -1.28
N GLY A 152 4.29 -9.75 -2.57
CA GLY A 152 3.25 -8.98 -3.25
C GLY A 152 2.74 -9.59 -4.53
N VAL A 153 1.61 -9.05 -5.02
CA VAL A 153 1.08 -9.39 -6.35
C VAL A 153 1.79 -8.56 -7.42
N ASN A 154 1.96 -7.28 -7.14
CA ASN A 154 2.60 -6.34 -8.05
C ASN A 154 3.63 -5.46 -7.32
N PHE A 155 4.63 -5.02 -8.08
CA PHE A 155 5.69 -4.13 -7.62
C PHE A 155 5.87 -3.00 -8.63
N THR A 156 5.97 -1.76 -8.15
CA THR A 156 6.35 -0.66 -9.03
C THR A 156 7.79 -0.84 -9.51
N ARG A 157 8.14 -0.23 -10.64
CA ARG A 157 9.50 -0.29 -11.19
C ARG A 157 10.53 0.20 -10.17
N GLU A 158 10.21 1.25 -9.45
CA GLU A 158 11.09 1.86 -8.45
C GLU A 158 11.27 0.95 -7.23
N ALA A 159 10.18 0.34 -6.74
CA ALA A 159 10.27 -0.65 -5.67
C ALA A 159 11.17 -1.83 -6.05
N ARG A 160 11.04 -2.37 -7.27
CA ARG A 160 11.91 -3.46 -7.76
C ARG A 160 13.38 -3.05 -7.74
N ARG A 161 13.70 -1.85 -8.24
CA ARG A 161 15.09 -1.34 -8.25
C ARG A 161 15.67 -1.30 -6.84
N ILE A 162 14.93 -0.75 -5.87
CA ILE A 162 15.41 -0.65 -4.49
C ILE A 162 15.55 -2.05 -3.85
N ILE A 163 14.61 -2.95 -4.08
CA ILE A 163 14.64 -4.33 -3.61
C ILE A 163 15.94 -5.03 -4.09
N GLU A 164 16.26 -4.91 -5.38
CA GLU A 164 17.48 -5.48 -5.95
C GLU A 164 18.73 -4.83 -5.38
N GLU A 165 18.81 -3.49 -5.35
CA GLU A 165 19.95 -2.75 -4.82
C GLU A 165 20.25 -3.05 -3.35
N LYS A 166 19.21 -3.29 -2.55
CA LYS A 166 19.33 -3.58 -1.12
C LYS A 166 19.45 -5.08 -0.80
N GLY A 167 19.32 -5.95 -1.79
CA GLY A 167 19.36 -7.39 -1.57
C GLY A 167 18.17 -7.90 -0.74
N ILE A 168 16.99 -7.30 -0.92
CA ILE A 168 15.75 -7.73 -0.29
C ILE A 168 15.16 -8.87 -1.11
N TYR A 169 14.69 -9.93 -0.46
CA TYR A 169 13.97 -11.01 -1.15
C TYR A 169 12.65 -10.49 -1.70
N SER A 170 12.35 -10.75 -2.98
CA SER A 170 11.02 -10.50 -3.54
C SER A 170 10.28 -11.81 -3.75
N VAL A 171 9.01 -11.80 -3.36
CA VAL A 171 8.09 -12.92 -3.48
C VAL A 171 6.88 -12.44 -4.26
N GLU A 172 6.70 -12.97 -5.46
CA GLU A 172 5.61 -12.58 -6.35
C GLU A 172 4.63 -13.73 -6.54
N VAL A 173 3.34 -13.40 -6.57
CA VAL A 173 2.31 -14.33 -7.03
C VAL A 173 2.29 -14.30 -8.55
N ASN A 174 2.47 -15.44 -9.18
CA ASN A 174 2.26 -15.54 -10.62
C ASN A 174 0.77 -15.84 -10.86
N GLU A 175 0.05 -14.86 -11.42
CA GLU A 175 -1.38 -14.96 -11.72
C GLU A 175 -1.71 -16.08 -12.73
N GLU A 176 -0.76 -16.43 -13.63
CA GLU A 176 -1.00 -17.43 -14.67
C GLU A 176 -1.06 -18.88 -14.16
N ASN A 177 -0.46 -19.17 -13.01
CA ASN A 177 -0.30 -20.56 -12.53
C ASN A 177 -0.58 -20.74 -11.03
N ASP A 178 -1.13 -19.78 -10.31
CA ASP A 178 -1.29 -19.78 -8.85
C ASP A 178 0.01 -20.15 -8.11
N ARG A 179 1.17 -19.89 -8.73
CA ARG A 179 2.47 -20.24 -8.17
C ARG A 179 3.16 -19.02 -7.57
N ILE A 180 3.62 -19.19 -6.37
CA ILE A 180 4.49 -18.21 -5.72
C ILE A 180 5.87 -18.32 -6.37
N LYS A 181 6.34 -17.22 -6.96
CA LYS A 181 7.69 -17.08 -7.47
C LYS A 181 8.52 -16.32 -6.45
N VAL A 182 9.57 -16.92 -5.95
CA VAL A 182 10.55 -16.23 -5.11
C VAL A 182 11.74 -15.88 -5.99
N GLN A 183 12.15 -14.61 -5.99
CA GLN A 183 13.36 -14.19 -6.67
C GLN A 183 14.55 -14.91 -6.01
N LYS A 184 15.36 -15.58 -6.81
CA LYS A 184 16.57 -16.24 -6.34
C LYS A 184 17.66 -15.19 -6.14
N ILE A 185 17.78 -14.70 -4.92
CA ILE A 185 18.95 -13.97 -4.47
C ILE A 185 19.83 -14.99 -3.74
N SER A 186 21.11 -15.06 -4.06
CA SER A 186 22.03 -15.90 -3.27
C SER A 186 22.14 -15.32 -1.85
N ILE A 187 22.32 -16.17 -0.84
CA ILE A 187 22.47 -15.73 0.56
C ILE A 187 23.62 -14.72 0.70
N ASP A 188 24.67 -14.85 -0.13
CA ASP A 188 25.81 -13.93 -0.12
C ASP A 188 25.48 -12.54 -0.68
N GLN A 189 24.48 -12.45 -1.56
CA GLN A 189 23.99 -11.20 -2.15
C GLN A 189 22.86 -10.56 -1.36
N ALA A 190 22.24 -11.32 -0.44
CA ALA A 190 21.18 -10.81 0.39
C ALA A 190 21.67 -9.74 1.36
N GLY A 191 20.91 -8.67 1.51
CA GLY A 191 21.14 -7.63 2.51
C GLY A 191 21.07 -8.25 3.91
N LYS A 192 22.07 -7.96 4.72
CA LYS A 192 22.18 -8.44 6.10
C LYS A 192 22.16 -7.23 7.03
N TRP A 193 21.25 -7.22 7.98
CA TRP A 193 21.05 -6.17 8.96
C TRP A 193 21.24 -6.63 10.40
#